data_aeb24a67528aad8161d8ab44f6900347
#
_entry.id   aeb24a67528aad8161d8ab44f6900347
#
_cell.length_a   1.000
_cell.length_b   1.000
_cell.length_c   1.000
_cell.angle_alpha   90.00
_cell.angle_beta   90.00
_cell.angle_gamma   90.00
#
_symmetry.space_group_name_H-M   'P 1'
#
loop_
_entity.id
_entity.type
_entity.pdbx_description
1 polymer ?
#
loop_
_entity_poly.entity_id
_entity_poly.type
_entity_poly.pdbx_seq_one_letter_code
_entity_poly.pdbx_strand_id
1 'polypeptide(L)' 'MFIPKGYYTSQGYIGFLPDGSRMAFPTQEEYIDYVEELRSAA' A
#
# COMPACT_ATOMS: atom_id res chain seq x y z
N MET A 1 -9.51 7.29 9.37
CA MET A 1 -9.38 5.85 9.12
C MET A 1 -8.72 5.58 7.77
N PHE A 2 -7.73 4.68 7.74
CA PHE A 2 -7.05 4.36 6.48
C PHE A 2 -7.83 3.29 5.74
N ILE A 3 -8.12 3.53 4.47
CA ILE A 3 -8.80 2.57 3.62
C ILE A 3 -7.82 2.09 2.56
N PRO A 4 -7.47 0.80 2.58
CA PRO A 4 -6.52 0.28 1.58
C PRO A 4 -7.10 0.39 0.17
N LYS A 5 -6.27 0.87 -0.75
CA LYS A 5 -6.66 0.98 -2.15
C LYS A 5 -5.66 0.20 -2.98
N GLY A 6 -6.16 -0.79 -3.70
CA GLY A 6 -5.29 -1.61 -4.50
C GLY A 6 -5.97 -2.88 -4.94
N TYR A 7 -5.18 -3.80 -5.45
CA TYR A 7 -5.74 -5.06 -5.94
C TYR A 7 -4.66 -6.14 -5.93
N TYR A 8 -5.10 -7.37 -5.84
CA TYR A 8 -4.19 -8.52 -5.90
C TYR A 8 -3.91 -8.90 -7.35
N THR A 9 -2.67 -9.29 -7.60
CA THR A 9 -2.27 -9.80 -8.90
C THR A 9 -1.52 -11.11 -8.71
N SER A 10 -1.15 -11.75 -9.82
CA SER A 10 -0.38 -12.99 -9.76
C SER A 10 1.01 -12.76 -9.17
N GLN A 11 1.47 -11.51 -9.10
CA GLN A 11 2.80 -11.20 -8.57
C GLN A 11 2.74 -10.56 -7.20
N GLY A 12 1.56 -10.45 -6.61
CA GLY A 12 1.41 -9.87 -5.28
C GLY A 12 0.31 -8.84 -5.25
N TYR A 13 0.41 -7.92 -4.29
CA TYR A 13 -0.58 -6.89 -4.10
C TYR A 13 -0.06 -5.56 -4.64
N ILE A 14 -0.84 -4.93 -5.51
CA ILE A 14 -0.49 -3.60 -6.02
C ILE A 14 -1.29 -2.58 -5.23
N GLY A 15 -0.58 -1.72 -4.48
CA GLY A 15 -1.23 -0.73 -3.66
C GLY A 15 -0.95 0.68 -4.14
N PHE A 16 -1.97 1.53 -4.07
CA PHE A 16 -1.83 2.94 -4.43
C PHE A 16 -1.34 3.73 -3.24
N LEU A 17 -0.41 4.64 -3.50
CA LEU A 17 0.21 5.46 -2.46
C LEU A 17 -0.47 6.84 -2.41
N PRO A 18 -0.35 7.53 -1.26
CA PRO A 18 -1.00 8.85 -1.12
C PRO A 18 -0.50 9.89 -2.11
N ASP A 19 0.71 9.72 -2.63
CA ASP A 19 1.28 10.68 -3.58
C ASP A 19 0.82 10.44 -5.01
N GLY A 20 -0.01 9.42 -5.25
CA GLY A 20 -0.52 9.13 -6.58
C GLY A 20 0.21 8.02 -7.30
N SER A 21 1.28 7.51 -6.75
CA SER A 21 2.02 6.40 -7.37
C SER A 21 1.48 5.07 -6.84
N ARG A 22 2.04 3.96 -7.35
CA ARG A 22 1.65 2.64 -6.90
C ARG A 22 2.90 1.77 -6.80
N MET A 23 2.83 0.79 -5.92
CA MET A 23 3.93 -0.13 -5.70
C MET A 23 3.41 -1.54 -5.53
N ALA A 24 4.25 -2.51 -5.86
CA ALA A 24 3.94 -3.93 -5.65
C ALA A 24 4.42 -4.36 -4.27
N PHE A 25 3.57 -5.08 -3.56
CA PHE A 25 3.89 -5.60 -2.23
C PHE A 25 3.61 -7.10 -2.20
N PRO A 26 4.31 -7.83 -1.33
CA PRO A 26 4.03 -9.28 -1.20
C PRO A 26 2.61 -9.57 -0.73
N THR A 27 2.07 -8.73 0.17
CA THR A 27 0.73 -8.91 0.71
C THR A 27 0.10 -7.55 0.97
N GLN A 28 -1.21 -7.56 1.20
CA GLN A 28 -1.92 -6.34 1.55
C GLN A 28 -1.44 -5.79 2.90
N GLU A 29 -1.06 -6.65 3.82
CA GLU A 29 -0.56 -6.21 5.11
C GLU A 29 0.72 -5.40 4.96
N GLU A 30 1.61 -5.83 4.08
CA GLU A 30 2.83 -5.08 3.82
C GLU A 30 2.52 -3.69 3.27
N TYR A 31 1.54 -3.62 2.39
CA TYR A 31 1.10 -2.34 1.84
C TYR A 31 0.57 -1.42 2.95
N ILE A 32 -0.28 -1.96 3.81
CA ILE A 32 -0.87 -1.15 4.87
C ILE A 32 0.22 -0.65 5.83
N ASP A 33 1.16 -1.52 6.19
CA ASP A 33 2.27 -1.13 7.06
C ASP A 33 3.09 -0.01 6.43
N TYR A 34 3.35 -0.12 5.13
CA TYR A 34 4.15 0.88 4.45
C TYR A 34 3.46 2.25 4.47
N VAL A 35 2.17 2.27 4.16
CA VAL A 35 1.43 3.54 4.13
C VAL A 35 1.32 4.15 5.51
N GLU A 36 1.13 3.32 6.53
CA GLU A 36 1.05 3.83 7.89
C GLU A 36 2.39 4.42 8.34
N GLU A 37 3.49 3.82 7.91
CA GLU A 37 4.81 4.37 8.19
C GLU A 37 4.97 5.74 7.55
N LEU A 38 4.54 5.88 6.30
CA LEU A 38 4.62 7.17 5.62
C LEU A 38 3.81 8.24 6.35
N ARG A 39 2.62 7.88 6.80
CA ARG A 39 1.76 8.83 7.50
C ARG A 39 2.33 9.21 8.86
N SER A 40 2.95 8.26 9.53
CA SER A 40 3.54 8.53 10.84
C SER A 40 4.82 9.36 10.73
N ALA A 41 5.52 9.25 9.61
CA ALA A 41 6.78 9.97 9.43
C ALA A 41 6.55 11.43 9.04
N ALA A 42 5.35 11.79 8.64
CA ALA A 42 5.05 13.14 8.18
C ALA A 42 4.97 14.15 9.32
#